data_e29dc6a61d0f95fd55cf3ca779822805
#
_entry.id   e29dc6a61d0f95fd55cf3ca779822805
#
_cell.length_a   1.000
_cell.length_b   1.000
_cell.length_c   1.000
_cell.angle_alpha   90.00
_cell.angle_beta   90.00
_cell.angle_gamma   90.00
#
_symmetry.space_group_name_H-M   'P 1'
#
loop_
_entity.id
_entity.type
_entity.pdbx_description
1 polymer ?
#
loop_
_entity_poly.entity_id
_entity_poly.type
_entity_poly.pdbx_seq_one_letter_code
_entity_poly.pdbx_strand_id
1 'polypeptide(L)'
;MTVAVAGQPNTGKSTLFNRLTGLNQRVGNWTGKTVDRKEGAALWNGVAFTFVDLPGCYGMTPHSPEEEVARDYLLSGGPDAVLAVVNAASVERSLYIVSELVALGLPVVVALNMTDVAEQEGRAVDAVALSSALGLPVIPLVGTSADGTAVDALLRALTEASRPASMPAVPAKVALLAEIIGAALPYAPLWAACKLFEGDEGLLARTETLSGEKREAIRVLLGDPSVAPELYASRQAWIDAACGKAVRTSGTGRGLTERWDRVLLHPLWGRLAAFLVIPAGCVLGAALGMMTGGLVLFAVLAWAPDLKAAYPGPLGSLAADALLPAFGWVVALLSMISALYAIFSFLEDTGYLARVAYLMDSF
;
A
#
# COMPACT_ATOMS: atom_id res chain seq x y z
N MET A 1 18.65 -4.39 18.46
CA MET A 1 18.24 -3.23 17.65
C MET A 1 16.85 -3.46 17.15
N THR A 2 15.92 -2.56 17.46
CA THR A 2 14.52 -2.62 17.01
C THR A 2 14.36 -1.77 15.76
N VAL A 3 13.85 -2.35 14.67
CA VAL A 3 13.71 -1.70 13.36
C VAL A 3 12.23 -1.70 12.96
N ALA A 4 11.66 -0.52 12.77
CA ALA A 4 10.34 -0.37 12.20
C ALA A 4 10.40 -0.51 10.67
N VAL A 5 9.61 -1.39 10.08
CA VAL A 5 9.50 -1.54 8.62
C VAL A 5 8.29 -0.74 8.16
N ALA A 6 8.54 0.39 7.50
CA ALA A 6 7.53 1.34 7.04
C ALA A 6 7.51 1.42 5.51
N GLY A 7 6.40 1.84 4.93
CA GLY A 7 6.27 2.03 3.49
C GLY A 7 4.82 2.05 3.04
N GLN A 8 4.60 2.49 1.82
CA GLN A 8 3.27 2.54 1.23
C GLN A 8 2.71 1.13 0.98
N PRO A 9 1.39 0.96 0.88
CA PRO A 9 0.81 -0.29 0.41
C PRO A 9 1.42 -0.72 -0.95
N ASN A 10 1.56 -2.03 -1.14
CA ASN A 10 2.07 -2.64 -2.39
C ASN A 10 3.52 -2.29 -2.78
N THR A 11 4.34 -1.83 -1.84
CA THR A 11 5.80 -1.64 -2.06
C THR A 11 6.63 -2.91 -1.85
N GLY A 12 5.98 -4.04 -1.52
CA GLY A 12 6.65 -5.31 -1.21
C GLY A 12 7.19 -5.38 0.24
N LYS A 13 6.67 -4.54 1.14
CA LYS A 13 7.06 -4.44 2.55
C LYS A 13 6.98 -5.80 3.26
N SER A 14 5.83 -6.48 3.21
CA SER A 14 5.65 -7.78 3.86
C SER A 14 6.53 -8.89 3.25
N THR A 15 6.79 -8.85 1.94
CA THR A 15 7.72 -9.78 1.28
C THR A 15 9.14 -9.58 1.81
N LEU A 16 9.60 -8.33 1.92
CA LEU A 16 10.92 -8.01 2.48
C LEU A 16 10.99 -8.38 3.96
N PHE A 17 9.97 -8.08 4.75
CA PHE A 17 9.87 -8.46 6.15
C PHE A 17 10.00 -9.98 6.33
N ASN A 18 9.24 -10.77 5.56
CA ASN A 18 9.31 -12.23 5.60
C ASN A 18 10.71 -12.74 5.24
N ARG A 19 11.38 -12.09 4.31
CA ARG A 19 12.75 -12.44 3.90
C ARG A 19 13.77 -12.13 4.99
N LEU A 20 13.63 -11.01 5.68
CA LEU A 20 14.53 -10.61 6.77
C LEU A 20 14.38 -11.50 8.00
N THR A 21 13.16 -11.93 8.31
CA THR A 21 12.82 -12.64 9.54
C THR A 21 12.68 -14.15 9.37
N GLY A 22 12.57 -14.65 8.14
CA GLY A 22 12.31 -16.05 7.83
C GLY A 22 11.01 -16.54 8.51
N LEU A 23 11.08 -17.70 9.18
CA LEU A 23 9.95 -18.28 9.93
C LEU A 23 9.86 -17.79 11.38
N ASN A 24 10.80 -16.95 11.84
CA ASN A 24 10.86 -16.45 13.22
C ASN A 24 9.95 -15.23 13.41
N GLN A 25 8.66 -15.41 13.22
CA GLN A 25 7.67 -14.35 13.30
C GLN A 25 6.69 -14.60 14.43
N ARG A 26 6.27 -13.53 15.10
CA ARG A 26 5.15 -13.51 16.05
C ARG A 26 4.06 -12.64 15.46
N VAL A 27 2.85 -13.18 15.41
CA VAL A 27 1.66 -12.45 14.96
C VAL A 27 0.79 -12.22 16.20
N GLY A 28 0.30 -11.01 16.36
CA GLY A 28 -0.61 -10.60 17.43
C GLY A 28 -1.42 -9.40 16.94
N ASN A 29 -2.15 -8.76 17.83
CA ASN A 29 -2.84 -7.52 17.52
C ASN A 29 -2.18 -6.35 18.24
N TRP A 30 -2.27 -5.17 17.65
CA TRP A 30 -1.88 -3.94 18.35
C TRP A 30 -2.81 -3.70 19.54
N THR A 31 -2.23 -3.30 20.66
CA THR A 31 -2.97 -3.11 21.92
C THR A 31 -4.14 -2.14 21.73
N GLY A 32 -5.36 -2.62 21.98
CA GLY A 32 -6.58 -1.82 21.88
C GLY A 32 -7.10 -1.57 20.46
N LYS A 33 -6.53 -2.22 19.44
CA LYS A 33 -6.95 -2.09 18.05
C LYS A 33 -7.07 -3.45 17.37
N THR A 34 -7.97 -3.56 16.38
CA THR A 34 -8.19 -4.79 15.58
C THR A 34 -7.22 -4.86 14.38
N VAL A 35 -6.00 -4.37 14.56
CA VAL A 35 -4.96 -4.33 13.52
C VAL A 35 -3.88 -5.34 13.86
N ASP A 36 -3.47 -6.15 12.88
CA ASP A 36 -2.43 -7.16 13.05
C ASP A 36 -1.07 -6.52 13.33
N ARG A 37 -0.36 -7.07 14.32
CA ARG A 37 1.02 -6.76 14.64
C ARG A 37 1.90 -7.94 14.27
N LYS A 38 2.89 -7.73 13.42
CA LYS A 38 3.88 -8.73 13.04
C LYS A 38 5.25 -8.29 13.50
N GLU A 39 5.88 -9.14 14.29
CA GLU A 39 7.26 -8.96 14.73
C GLU A 39 8.09 -10.17 14.31
N GLY A 40 9.32 -9.94 13.92
CA GLY A 40 10.24 -10.99 13.55
C GLY A 40 11.65 -10.71 14.02
N ALA A 41 12.37 -11.75 14.39
CA ALA A 41 13.75 -11.66 14.85
C ALA A 41 14.72 -12.17 13.80
N ALA A 42 15.87 -11.50 13.68
CA ALA A 42 17.00 -11.95 12.88
C ALA A 42 18.31 -11.73 13.63
N LEU A 43 19.29 -12.61 13.40
CA LEU A 43 20.62 -12.47 13.94
C LEU A 43 21.60 -12.29 12.78
N TRP A 44 22.36 -11.20 12.77
CA TRP A 44 23.35 -10.92 11.74
C TRP A 44 24.65 -10.40 12.36
N ASN A 45 25.77 -11.06 12.08
CA ASN A 45 27.10 -10.70 12.59
C ASN A 45 27.13 -10.44 14.11
N GLY A 46 26.37 -11.22 14.89
CA GLY A 46 26.26 -11.05 16.35
C GLY A 46 25.32 -9.94 16.82
N VAL A 47 24.70 -9.18 15.91
CA VAL A 47 23.69 -8.18 16.23
C VAL A 47 22.31 -8.82 16.14
N ALA A 48 21.54 -8.76 17.22
CA ALA A 48 20.15 -9.20 17.24
C ALA A 48 19.24 -8.05 16.75
N PHE A 49 18.47 -8.31 15.69
CA PHE A 49 17.45 -7.42 15.16
C PHE A 49 16.06 -7.89 15.56
N THR A 50 15.20 -6.94 15.89
CA THR A 50 13.76 -7.15 16.01
C THR A 50 13.09 -6.24 14.96
N PHE A 51 12.54 -6.83 13.92
CA PHE A 51 11.78 -6.11 12.92
C PHE A 51 10.31 -6.06 13.32
N VAL A 52 9.70 -4.88 13.18
CA VAL A 52 8.25 -4.67 13.41
C VAL A 52 7.62 -4.21 12.10
N ASP A 53 6.76 -5.05 11.51
CA ASP A 53 6.04 -4.71 10.27
C ASP A 53 4.91 -3.74 10.59
N LEU A 54 5.04 -2.50 10.13
CA LEU A 54 3.99 -1.50 10.29
C LEU A 54 2.94 -1.63 9.19
N PRO A 55 1.68 -1.33 9.47
CA PRO A 55 0.67 -1.16 8.43
C PRO A 55 1.14 -0.22 7.33
N GLY A 56 0.73 -0.48 6.08
CA GLY A 56 1.05 0.39 4.96
C GLY A 56 0.42 1.76 5.13
N CYS A 57 1.21 2.82 4.98
CA CYS A 57 0.73 4.19 5.09
C CYS A 57 1.30 5.07 3.98
N TYR A 58 0.50 6.00 3.51
CA TYR A 58 0.92 6.96 2.49
C TYR A 58 1.63 8.18 3.08
N GLY A 59 1.34 8.48 4.34
CA GLY A 59 1.91 9.57 5.12
C GLY A 59 1.73 9.33 6.62
N MET A 60 2.12 10.31 7.42
CA MET A 60 2.06 10.27 8.89
C MET A 60 0.84 11.01 9.46
N THR A 61 -0.04 11.55 8.61
CA THR A 61 -1.36 12.05 9.00
C THR A 61 -2.36 10.92 8.78
N PRO A 62 -2.89 10.29 9.84
CA PRO A 62 -3.67 9.08 9.69
C PRO A 62 -5.07 9.37 9.17
N HIS A 63 -5.48 8.60 8.18
CA HIS A 63 -6.85 8.57 7.65
C HIS A 63 -7.54 7.22 7.92
N SER A 64 -6.82 6.25 8.49
CA SER A 64 -7.32 4.94 8.89
C SER A 64 -6.77 4.52 10.26
N PRO A 65 -7.44 3.57 10.95
CA PRO A 65 -6.93 3.01 12.20
C PRO A 65 -5.54 2.36 12.06
N GLU A 66 -5.25 1.79 10.89
CA GLU A 66 -3.97 1.18 10.56
C GLU A 66 -2.85 2.22 10.49
N GLU A 67 -3.10 3.36 9.82
CA GLU A 67 -2.14 4.46 9.71
C GLU A 67 -1.88 5.11 11.06
N GLU A 68 -2.91 5.21 11.92
CA GLU A 68 -2.77 5.69 13.29
C GLU A 68 -1.84 4.79 14.12
N VAL A 69 -1.95 3.47 13.95
CA VAL A 69 -1.06 2.50 14.60
C VAL A 69 0.38 2.69 14.15
N ALA A 70 0.63 2.83 12.84
CA ALA A 70 1.97 3.03 12.30
C ALA A 70 2.60 4.32 12.85
N ARG A 71 1.85 5.42 12.84
CA ARG A 71 2.26 6.71 13.39
C ARG A 71 2.58 6.61 14.88
N ASP A 72 1.66 6.09 15.67
CA ASP A 72 1.79 6.03 17.12
C ASP A 72 2.99 5.18 17.55
N TYR A 73 3.27 4.08 16.82
CA TYR A 73 4.44 3.26 17.07
C TYR A 73 5.75 4.03 16.79
N LEU A 74 5.84 4.71 15.66
CA LEU A 74 7.03 5.51 15.31
C LEU A 74 7.27 6.66 16.30
N LEU A 75 6.21 7.21 16.87
CA LEU A 75 6.26 8.29 17.86
C LEU A 75 6.51 7.80 19.28
N SER A 76 6.31 6.51 19.57
CA SER A 76 6.47 5.94 20.92
C SER A 76 7.93 5.89 21.40
N GLY A 77 8.90 6.16 20.51
CA GLY A 77 10.34 6.02 20.80
C GLY A 77 10.79 4.56 20.88
N GLY A 78 9.95 3.61 20.39
CA GLY A 78 10.27 2.18 20.40
C GLY A 78 11.31 1.73 19.38
N PRO A 79 11.31 2.21 18.13
CA PRO A 79 12.30 1.80 17.14
C PRO A 79 13.62 2.57 17.26
N ASP A 80 14.74 1.83 17.11
CA ASP A 80 16.08 2.41 17.01
C ASP A 80 16.34 2.99 15.61
N ALA A 81 15.71 2.42 14.58
CA ALA A 81 15.80 2.86 13.19
C ALA A 81 14.53 2.51 12.40
N VAL A 82 14.37 3.15 11.26
CA VAL A 82 13.27 2.90 10.32
C VAL A 82 13.84 2.36 9.00
N LEU A 83 13.32 1.22 8.57
CA LEU A 83 13.53 0.66 7.24
C LEU A 83 12.37 1.11 6.35
N ALA A 84 12.61 2.10 5.51
CA ALA A 84 11.61 2.63 4.58
C ALA A 84 11.64 1.84 3.27
N VAL A 85 10.56 1.10 2.96
CA VAL A 85 10.45 0.32 1.72
C VAL A 85 9.83 1.18 0.63
N VAL A 86 10.63 1.44 -0.40
CA VAL A 86 10.32 2.31 -1.55
C VAL A 86 10.21 1.46 -2.82
N ASN A 87 9.16 1.67 -3.60
CA ASN A 87 8.98 1.01 -4.88
C ASN A 87 9.73 1.77 -5.97
N ALA A 88 10.71 1.14 -6.63
CA ALA A 88 11.51 1.72 -7.70
C ALA A 88 10.69 2.08 -8.95
N ALA A 89 9.60 1.37 -9.24
CA ALA A 89 8.72 1.68 -10.37
C ALA A 89 7.91 2.98 -10.15
N SER A 90 7.67 3.36 -8.87
CA SER A 90 6.95 4.59 -8.49
C SER A 90 7.69 5.32 -7.37
N VAL A 91 8.98 5.59 -7.60
CA VAL A 91 9.89 6.11 -6.56
C VAL A 91 9.43 7.48 -6.03
N GLU A 92 8.98 8.37 -6.90
CA GLU A 92 8.52 9.72 -6.54
C GLU A 92 7.38 9.66 -5.52
N ARG A 93 6.39 8.81 -5.78
CA ARG A 93 5.26 8.62 -4.87
C ARG A 93 5.69 7.97 -3.56
N SER A 94 6.56 6.97 -3.64
CA SER A 94 7.00 6.21 -2.46
C SER A 94 7.95 7.01 -1.57
N LEU A 95 8.66 8.02 -2.09
CA LEU A 95 9.51 8.90 -1.30
C LEU A 95 8.73 9.91 -0.45
N TYR A 96 7.43 10.08 -0.70
CA TYR A 96 6.64 11.01 0.10
C TYR A 96 6.66 10.66 1.59
N ILE A 97 6.43 9.39 1.94
CA ILE A 97 6.52 8.96 3.34
C ILE A 97 7.94 9.11 3.90
N VAL A 98 8.98 8.88 3.08
CA VAL A 98 10.38 9.08 3.51
C VAL A 98 10.62 10.53 3.91
N SER A 99 10.05 11.50 3.17
CA SER A 99 10.16 12.92 3.49
C SER A 99 9.56 13.29 4.86
N GLU A 100 8.58 12.52 5.31
CA GLU A 100 7.98 12.69 6.65
C GLU A 100 8.76 11.94 7.74
N LEU A 101 9.28 10.74 7.42
CA LEU A 101 10.07 9.95 8.36
C LEU A 101 11.38 10.64 8.77
N VAL A 102 12.02 11.35 7.85
CA VAL A 102 13.24 12.11 8.17
C VAL A 102 12.99 13.24 9.18
N ALA A 103 11.78 13.81 9.18
CA ALA A 103 11.40 14.86 10.14
C ALA A 103 11.24 14.34 11.57
N LEU A 104 11.07 13.01 11.76
CA LEU A 104 11.05 12.38 13.10
C LEU A 104 12.42 12.36 13.77
N GLY A 105 13.51 12.54 13.00
CA GLY A 105 14.87 12.52 13.51
C GLY A 105 15.38 11.10 13.89
N LEU A 106 14.68 10.04 13.49
CA LEU A 106 15.14 8.67 13.61
C LEU A 106 16.13 8.32 12.49
N PRO A 107 17.08 7.38 12.70
CA PRO A 107 17.86 6.81 11.62
C PRO A 107 16.94 6.15 10.59
N VAL A 108 17.12 6.50 9.30
CA VAL A 108 16.31 5.96 8.20
C VAL A 108 17.22 5.30 7.17
N VAL A 109 16.90 4.06 6.79
CA VAL A 109 17.52 3.35 5.66
C VAL A 109 16.43 3.06 4.63
N VAL A 110 16.70 3.35 3.37
CA VAL A 110 15.78 3.13 2.27
C VAL A 110 16.08 1.79 1.59
N ALA A 111 15.10 0.89 1.60
CA ALA A 111 15.10 -0.31 0.79
C ALA A 111 14.41 0.00 -0.56
N LEU A 112 15.19 0.19 -1.61
CA LEU A 112 14.70 0.43 -2.97
C LEU A 112 14.29 -0.90 -3.60
N ASN A 113 13.04 -1.28 -3.43
CA ASN A 113 12.48 -2.55 -3.84
C ASN A 113 11.88 -2.51 -5.26
N MET A 114 11.63 -3.66 -5.86
CA MET A 114 11.02 -3.81 -7.19
C MET A 114 11.85 -3.14 -8.30
N THR A 115 13.17 -3.22 -8.22
CA THR A 115 14.06 -2.68 -9.26
C THR A 115 13.89 -3.41 -10.59
N ASP A 116 13.58 -4.70 -10.56
CA ASP A 116 13.23 -5.53 -11.71
C ASP A 116 11.96 -5.06 -12.43
N VAL A 117 10.94 -4.66 -11.66
CA VAL A 117 9.69 -4.10 -12.22
C VAL A 117 9.97 -2.73 -12.85
N ALA A 118 10.75 -1.88 -12.19
CA ALA A 118 11.13 -0.59 -12.75
C ALA A 118 11.88 -0.74 -14.08
N GLU A 119 12.83 -1.68 -14.16
CA GLU A 119 13.57 -1.97 -15.40
C GLU A 119 12.64 -2.47 -16.52
N GLN A 120 11.68 -3.35 -16.20
CA GLN A 120 10.67 -3.81 -17.16
C GLN A 120 9.79 -2.66 -17.68
N GLU A 121 9.53 -1.66 -16.85
CA GLU A 121 8.79 -0.45 -17.23
C GLU A 121 9.68 0.60 -17.94
N GLY A 122 10.96 0.27 -18.20
CA GLY A 122 11.91 1.17 -18.84
C GLY A 122 12.38 2.30 -17.93
N ARG A 123 12.32 2.12 -16.63
CA ARG A 123 12.82 3.04 -15.61
C ARG A 123 14.06 2.45 -14.96
N ALA A 124 15.15 3.19 -14.94
CA ALA A 124 16.35 2.84 -14.20
C ALA A 124 16.53 3.85 -13.06
N VAL A 125 16.66 3.33 -11.83
CA VAL A 125 16.89 4.15 -10.64
C VAL A 125 18.32 3.90 -10.16
N ASP A 126 19.14 4.92 -10.21
CA ASP A 126 20.50 4.91 -9.67
C ASP A 126 20.45 5.07 -8.15
N ALA A 127 20.63 3.98 -7.42
CA ALA A 127 20.56 3.95 -5.97
C ALA A 127 21.68 4.80 -5.31
N VAL A 128 22.84 4.92 -5.94
CA VAL A 128 23.95 5.73 -5.41
C VAL A 128 23.65 7.22 -5.56
N ALA A 129 23.16 7.64 -6.73
CA ALA A 129 22.72 8.98 -6.96
C ALA A 129 21.56 9.38 -6.05
N LEU A 130 20.58 8.46 -5.84
CA LEU A 130 19.45 8.64 -4.94
C LEU A 130 19.91 8.79 -3.49
N SER A 131 20.82 7.90 -3.03
CA SER A 131 21.41 7.96 -1.69
C SER A 131 22.11 9.30 -1.44
N SER A 132 22.92 9.74 -2.40
CA SER A 132 23.64 11.03 -2.31
C SER A 132 22.68 12.23 -2.29
N ALA A 133 21.57 12.18 -3.06
CA ALA A 133 20.61 13.25 -3.13
C ALA A 133 19.74 13.35 -1.87
N LEU A 134 19.34 12.21 -1.30
CA LEU A 134 18.54 12.13 -0.08
C LEU A 134 19.37 12.33 1.19
N GLY A 135 20.69 12.08 1.14
CA GLY A 135 21.53 12.02 2.33
C GLY A 135 21.21 10.84 3.24
N LEU A 136 20.68 9.74 2.68
CA LEU A 136 20.26 8.52 3.36
C LEU A 136 20.87 7.30 2.69
N PRO A 137 21.17 6.21 3.41
CA PRO A 137 21.52 4.94 2.79
C PRO A 137 20.34 4.41 1.94
N VAL A 138 20.61 4.13 0.65
CA VAL A 138 19.63 3.53 -0.27
C VAL A 138 20.20 2.21 -0.80
N ILE A 139 19.54 1.12 -0.49
CA ILE A 139 19.96 -0.23 -0.87
C ILE A 139 18.98 -0.79 -1.91
N PRO A 140 19.44 -1.01 -3.16
CA PRO A 140 18.60 -1.60 -4.19
C PRO A 140 18.40 -3.09 -3.92
N LEU A 141 17.18 -3.58 -4.12
CA LEU A 141 16.85 -4.99 -3.95
C LEU A 141 15.63 -5.42 -4.75
N VAL A 142 15.52 -6.72 -4.93
CA VAL A 142 14.30 -7.38 -5.39
C VAL A 142 13.84 -8.27 -4.25
N GLY A 143 12.70 -7.96 -3.64
CA GLY A 143 12.21 -8.62 -2.43
C GLY A 143 12.04 -10.14 -2.57
N THR A 144 11.80 -10.61 -3.79
CA THR A 144 11.64 -12.04 -4.13
C THR A 144 12.93 -12.73 -4.53
N SER A 145 14.05 -11.99 -4.77
CA SER A 145 15.32 -12.56 -5.18
C SER A 145 15.96 -13.38 -4.08
N ALA A 146 16.59 -14.50 -4.42
CA ALA A 146 17.35 -15.32 -3.48
C ALA A 146 18.73 -14.72 -3.12
N ASP A 147 19.12 -13.60 -3.71
CA ASP A 147 20.41 -12.95 -3.47
C ASP A 147 20.53 -12.43 -2.01
N GLY A 148 21.39 -13.06 -1.23
CA GLY A 148 21.69 -12.67 0.15
C GLY A 148 22.52 -11.40 0.26
N THR A 149 23.27 -11.01 -0.76
CA THR A 149 24.20 -9.86 -0.69
C THR A 149 23.48 -8.53 -0.46
N ALA A 150 22.30 -8.35 -1.05
CA ALA A 150 21.48 -7.17 -0.84
C ALA A 150 20.91 -7.11 0.60
N VAL A 151 20.56 -8.26 1.18
CA VAL A 151 20.11 -8.34 2.58
C VAL A 151 21.27 -8.01 3.53
N ASP A 152 22.47 -8.55 3.28
CA ASP A 152 23.65 -8.23 4.09
C ASP A 152 24.01 -6.74 4.01
N ALA A 153 23.93 -6.14 2.83
CA ALA A 153 24.15 -4.70 2.66
C ALA A 153 23.10 -3.87 3.42
N LEU A 154 21.83 -4.31 3.41
CA LEU A 154 20.75 -3.67 4.13
C LEU A 154 20.95 -3.74 5.66
N LEU A 155 21.30 -4.92 6.19
CA LEU A 155 21.54 -5.11 7.62
C LEU A 155 22.76 -4.32 8.10
N ARG A 156 23.83 -4.25 7.27
CA ARG A 156 24.97 -3.38 7.53
C ARG A 156 24.56 -1.91 7.57
N ALA A 157 23.80 -1.45 6.57
CA ALA A 157 23.34 -0.07 6.52
C ALA A 157 22.47 0.29 7.75
N LEU A 158 21.67 -0.65 8.27
CA LEU A 158 20.88 -0.45 9.48
C LEU A 158 21.76 -0.32 10.74
N THR A 159 22.85 -1.11 10.85
CA THR A 159 23.78 -0.99 11.99
C THR A 159 24.60 0.30 11.99
N GLU A 160 24.88 0.82 10.79
CA GLU A 160 25.66 2.05 10.57
C GLU A 160 24.78 3.29 10.47
N ALA A 161 23.44 3.13 10.46
CA ALA A 161 22.49 4.20 10.23
C ALA A 161 22.61 5.30 11.32
N SER A 162 22.65 6.51 10.86
CA SER A 162 22.64 7.72 11.67
C SER A 162 21.40 8.57 11.37
N ARG A 163 21.20 9.60 12.17
CA ARG A 163 20.12 10.56 11.91
C ARG A 163 20.29 11.18 10.52
N PRO A 164 19.17 11.46 9.82
CA PRO A 164 19.23 12.05 8.48
C PRO A 164 20.04 13.35 8.45
N ALA A 165 20.97 13.42 7.49
CA ALA A 165 21.79 14.63 7.28
C ALA A 165 21.06 15.67 6.41
N SER A 166 20.05 15.25 5.66
CA SER A 166 19.24 16.11 4.78
C SER A 166 17.75 15.88 5.04
N MET A 167 16.98 16.94 4.95
CA MET A 167 15.52 16.93 5.04
C MET A 167 14.93 17.96 4.07
N PRO A 168 13.64 17.85 3.71
CA PRO A 168 12.95 18.90 2.97
C PRO A 168 13.09 20.26 3.68
N ALA A 169 13.26 21.32 2.91
CA ALA A 169 13.21 22.66 3.47
C ALA A 169 11.85 22.89 4.13
N VAL A 170 11.82 23.60 5.24
CA VAL A 170 10.56 23.95 5.90
C VAL A 170 10.31 25.46 5.86
N PRO A 171 9.06 25.90 5.69
CA PRO A 171 8.71 27.32 5.80
C PRO A 171 9.16 27.90 7.13
N ALA A 172 9.53 29.18 7.14
CA ALA A 172 10.02 29.85 8.34
C ALA A 172 9.02 29.78 9.52
N LYS A 173 7.72 29.82 9.23
CA LYS A 173 6.67 29.69 10.25
C LYS A 173 6.60 28.29 10.87
N VAL A 174 6.93 27.26 10.10
CA VAL A 174 7.02 25.88 10.63
C VAL A 174 8.22 25.76 11.58
N ALA A 175 9.38 26.34 11.20
CA ALA A 175 10.54 26.36 12.09
C ALA A 175 10.25 27.13 13.38
N LEU A 176 9.62 28.30 13.28
CA LEU A 176 9.22 29.10 14.45
C LEU A 176 8.23 28.34 15.34
N LEU A 177 7.25 27.66 14.75
CA LEU A 177 6.30 26.82 15.50
C LEU A 177 7.02 25.68 16.23
N ALA A 178 8.00 25.05 15.58
CA ALA A 178 8.82 24.00 16.19
C ALA A 178 9.60 24.52 17.42
N GLU A 179 10.13 25.72 17.37
CA GLU A 179 10.80 26.37 18.51
C GLU A 179 9.82 26.64 19.66
N ILE A 180 8.61 27.14 19.37
CA ILE A 180 7.57 27.39 20.38
C ILE A 180 7.13 26.10 21.06
N ILE A 181 6.94 25.01 20.28
CA ILE A 181 6.59 23.70 20.80
C ILE A 181 7.74 23.18 21.68
N GLY A 182 8.96 23.15 21.16
CA GLY A 182 10.15 22.68 21.89
C GLY A 182 9.89 21.30 22.52
N ALA A 183 10.21 21.17 23.81
CA ALA A 183 9.96 19.94 24.58
C ALA A 183 8.56 19.85 25.21
N ALA A 184 7.63 20.76 24.86
CA ALA A 184 6.30 20.81 25.47
C ALA A 184 5.38 19.66 24.97
N LEU A 185 5.68 19.08 23.81
CA LEU A 185 5.04 17.87 23.32
C LEU A 185 6.06 16.72 23.31
N PRO A 186 5.63 15.46 23.53
CA PRO A 186 6.53 14.29 23.54
C PRO A 186 6.91 13.82 22.14
N TYR A 187 7.08 14.71 21.19
CA TYR A 187 7.36 14.44 19.78
C TYR A 187 8.52 15.29 19.29
N ALA A 188 9.13 14.88 18.17
CA ALA A 188 10.10 15.72 17.46
C ALA A 188 9.44 17.07 17.10
N PRO A 189 9.95 18.23 17.60
CA PRO A 189 9.26 19.50 17.47
C PRO A 189 8.97 19.90 16.01
N LEU A 190 9.92 19.63 15.11
CA LEU A 190 9.77 19.93 13.69
C LEU A 190 8.67 19.10 13.03
N TRP A 191 8.63 17.81 13.33
CA TRP A 191 7.57 16.93 12.85
C TRP A 191 6.20 17.38 13.38
N ALA A 192 6.10 17.66 14.67
CA ALA A 192 4.85 18.14 15.28
C ALA A 192 4.38 19.47 14.66
N ALA A 193 5.29 20.41 14.39
CA ALA A 193 4.98 21.66 13.73
C ALA A 193 4.44 21.45 12.30
N CYS A 194 5.07 20.57 11.51
CA CYS A 194 4.58 20.19 10.18
C CYS A 194 3.14 19.64 10.26
N LYS A 195 2.88 18.71 11.17
CA LYS A 195 1.57 18.06 11.30
C LYS A 195 0.47 19.01 11.80
N LEU A 196 0.81 19.96 12.65
CA LEU A 196 -0.13 20.98 13.07
C LEU A 196 -0.57 21.87 11.88
N PHE A 197 0.34 22.29 11.01
CA PHE A 197 -0.01 23.01 9.79
C PHE A 197 -0.78 22.15 8.77
N GLU A 198 -0.59 20.83 8.79
CA GLU A 198 -1.35 19.87 7.98
C GLU A 198 -2.73 19.54 8.57
N GLY A 199 -3.07 20.07 9.74
CA GLY A 199 -4.37 19.93 10.36
C GLY A 199 -4.57 18.64 11.14
N ASP A 200 -3.51 18.04 11.71
CA ASP A 200 -3.64 16.84 12.58
C ASP A 200 -4.45 17.18 13.83
N GLU A 201 -5.71 16.73 13.86
CA GLU A 201 -6.65 17.00 14.96
C GLU A 201 -6.16 16.44 16.30
N GLY A 202 -5.50 15.28 16.30
CA GLY A 202 -4.96 14.67 17.51
C GLY A 202 -3.86 15.51 18.15
N LEU A 203 -3.00 16.13 17.35
CA LEU A 203 -1.98 17.06 17.81
C LEU A 203 -2.59 18.40 18.21
N LEU A 204 -3.57 18.92 17.47
CA LEU A 204 -4.28 20.15 17.84
C LEU A 204 -4.90 20.03 19.23
N ALA A 205 -5.59 18.93 19.52
CA ALA A 205 -6.17 18.70 20.84
C ALA A 205 -5.11 18.70 21.97
N ARG A 206 -3.91 18.18 21.70
CA ARG A 206 -2.80 18.21 22.67
C ARG A 206 -2.23 19.61 22.89
N THR A 207 -2.30 20.50 21.92
CA THR A 207 -1.86 21.88 22.11
C THR A 207 -2.74 22.66 23.10
N GLU A 208 -4.01 22.25 23.27
CA GLU A 208 -4.91 22.85 24.26
C GLU A 208 -4.46 22.66 25.72
N THR A 209 -3.60 21.67 25.99
CA THR A 209 -3.01 21.42 27.32
C THR A 209 -1.81 22.32 27.64
N LEU A 210 -1.30 23.08 26.65
CA LEU A 210 -0.15 23.97 26.81
C LEU A 210 -0.53 25.27 27.54
N SER A 211 0.49 26.02 27.99
CA SER A 211 0.29 27.34 28.60
C SER A 211 -0.47 28.29 27.68
N GLY A 212 -1.28 29.20 28.23
CA GLY A 212 -2.11 30.11 27.45
C GLY A 212 -1.31 30.93 26.42
N GLU A 213 -0.11 31.36 26.78
CA GLU A 213 0.77 32.14 25.90
C GLU A 213 1.22 31.30 24.69
N LYS A 214 1.70 30.06 24.92
CA LYS A 214 2.11 29.14 23.82
C LYS A 214 0.92 28.79 22.93
N ARG A 215 -0.23 28.50 23.51
CA ARG A 215 -1.45 28.17 22.77
C ARG A 215 -1.89 29.30 21.86
N GLU A 216 -1.86 30.55 22.33
CA GLU A 216 -2.21 31.70 21.50
C GLU A 216 -1.20 31.91 20.36
N ALA A 217 0.11 31.80 20.64
CA ALA A 217 1.13 31.89 19.64
C ALA A 217 0.96 30.79 18.53
N ILE A 218 0.63 29.56 18.93
CA ILE A 218 0.34 28.44 18.00
C ILE A 218 -0.89 28.79 17.16
N ARG A 219 -1.97 29.26 17.76
CA ARG A 219 -3.21 29.62 17.06
C ARG A 219 -2.99 30.73 16.03
N VAL A 220 -2.22 31.75 16.37
CA VAL A 220 -1.87 32.83 15.45
C VAL A 220 -1.08 32.31 14.23
N LEU A 221 -0.09 31.43 14.46
CA LEU A 221 0.70 30.86 13.38
C LEU A 221 -0.13 29.95 12.46
N LEU A 222 -0.98 29.11 13.04
CA LEU A 222 -1.84 28.18 12.29
C LEU A 222 -2.95 28.90 11.50
N GLY A 223 -3.25 30.16 11.86
CA GLY A 223 -4.20 30.99 11.11
C GLY A 223 -3.76 31.38 9.69
N ASP A 224 -2.52 31.09 9.30
CA ASP A 224 -2.03 31.37 7.95
C ASP A 224 -2.24 30.16 7.00
N PRO A 225 -3.20 30.24 6.06
CA PRO A 225 -3.51 29.14 5.17
C PRO A 225 -2.45 28.90 4.09
N SER A 226 -1.47 29.79 3.92
CA SER A 226 -0.43 29.66 2.89
C SER A 226 0.68 28.67 3.25
N VAL A 227 0.84 28.37 4.55
CA VAL A 227 1.98 27.57 5.05
C VAL A 227 1.87 26.11 4.68
N ALA A 228 0.67 25.53 4.77
CA ALA A 228 0.47 24.12 4.42
C ALA A 228 0.79 23.83 2.93
N PRO A 229 0.27 24.59 1.95
CA PRO A 229 0.67 24.43 0.55
C PRO A 229 2.18 24.60 0.32
N GLU A 230 2.83 25.58 0.99
CA GLU A 230 4.27 25.79 0.91
C GLU A 230 5.05 24.58 1.44
N LEU A 231 4.61 23.98 2.55
CA LEU A 231 5.22 22.79 3.11
C LEU A 231 5.12 21.59 2.15
N TYR A 232 3.94 21.38 1.55
CA TYR A 232 3.77 20.33 0.52
C TYR A 232 4.67 20.58 -0.70
N ALA A 233 4.74 21.82 -1.18
CA ALA A 233 5.59 22.18 -2.30
C ALA A 233 7.09 21.96 -2.00
N SER A 234 7.52 22.25 -0.78
CA SER A 234 8.90 22.01 -0.33
C SER A 234 9.26 20.52 -0.29
N ARG A 235 8.35 19.67 0.19
CA ARG A 235 8.53 18.21 0.14
C ARG A 235 8.62 17.70 -1.28
N GLN A 236 7.70 18.15 -2.13
CA GLN A 236 7.68 17.76 -3.53
C GLN A 236 8.97 18.19 -4.25
N ALA A 237 9.43 19.42 -4.03
CA ALA A 237 10.69 19.90 -4.59
C ALA A 237 11.90 19.06 -4.14
N TRP A 238 11.94 18.62 -2.89
CA TRP A 238 13.00 17.75 -2.38
C TRP A 238 12.98 16.36 -3.07
N ILE A 239 11.78 15.79 -3.25
CA ILE A 239 11.58 14.52 -3.97
C ILE A 239 11.98 14.66 -5.43
N ASP A 240 11.50 15.71 -6.11
CA ASP A 240 11.79 15.96 -7.52
C ASP A 240 13.28 16.18 -7.78
N ALA A 241 13.96 16.89 -6.87
CA ALA A 241 15.39 17.10 -6.95
C ALA A 241 16.20 15.80 -6.79
N ALA A 242 15.74 14.89 -5.92
CA ALA A 242 16.34 13.57 -5.73
C ALA A 242 16.09 12.67 -6.95
N CYS A 243 14.84 12.59 -7.41
CA CYS A 243 14.45 11.77 -8.54
C CYS A 243 15.07 12.28 -9.86
N GLY A 244 15.12 13.57 -10.07
CA GLY A 244 15.74 14.18 -11.27
C GLY A 244 17.22 13.84 -11.44
N LYS A 245 17.94 13.53 -10.36
CA LYS A 245 19.33 13.06 -10.39
C LYS A 245 19.47 11.55 -10.55
N ALA A 246 18.52 10.80 -10.00
CA ALA A 246 18.63 9.36 -9.84
C ALA A 246 17.80 8.55 -10.83
N VAL A 247 16.68 9.09 -11.33
CA VAL A 247 15.75 8.35 -12.21
C VAL A 247 16.05 8.68 -13.66
N ARG A 248 16.29 7.63 -14.45
CA ARG A 248 16.44 7.71 -15.90
C ARG A 248 15.31 6.92 -16.54
N THR A 249 14.53 7.57 -17.39
CA THR A 249 13.50 6.90 -18.17
C THR A 249 14.08 6.61 -19.56
N SER A 250 14.32 5.34 -19.87
CA SER A 250 14.68 4.94 -21.22
C SER A 250 13.42 4.96 -22.07
N GLY A 251 13.34 5.83 -23.06
CA GLY A 251 12.15 6.01 -23.90
C GLY A 251 11.74 4.78 -24.76
N THR A 252 12.36 3.63 -24.53
CA THR A 252 12.09 2.34 -25.21
C THR A 252 11.11 1.46 -24.46
N GLY A 253 10.84 1.74 -23.18
CA GLY A 253 9.89 0.99 -22.35
C GLY A 253 8.49 1.58 -22.37
N ARG A 254 7.91 1.84 -23.57
CA ARG A 254 6.45 2.00 -23.66
C ARG A 254 5.82 0.66 -23.42
N GLY A 255 5.61 0.30 -22.17
CA GLY A 255 4.97 -0.93 -21.76
C GLY A 255 3.67 -1.13 -22.52
N LEU A 256 3.31 -2.38 -22.77
CA LEU A 256 2.00 -2.72 -23.34
C LEU A 256 0.87 -1.99 -22.58
N THR A 257 1.04 -1.82 -21.26
CA THR A 257 0.14 -1.11 -20.36
C THR A 257 -0.09 0.36 -20.80
N GLU A 258 0.98 1.10 -21.14
CA GLU A 258 0.86 2.52 -21.55
C GLU A 258 0.12 2.68 -22.90
N ARG A 259 0.28 1.69 -23.80
CA ARG A 259 -0.49 1.66 -25.06
C ARG A 259 -1.97 1.41 -24.81
N TRP A 260 -2.29 0.47 -23.89
CA TRP A 260 -3.65 0.19 -23.51
C TRP A 260 -4.25 1.35 -22.72
N ASP A 261 -3.49 1.99 -21.82
CA ASP A 261 -3.95 3.14 -21.04
C ASP A 261 -4.32 4.32 -21.93
N ARG A 262 -3.57 4.56 -23.00
CA ARG A 262 -3.90 5.62 -23.97
C ARG A 262 -5.28 5.41 -24.65
N VAL A 263 -5.67 4.17 -24.89
CA VAL A 263 -6.97 3.82 -25.49
C VAL A 263 -8.06 3.79 -24.41
N LEU A 264 -7.77 3.12 -23.30
CA LEU A 264 -8.74 2.85 -22.23
C LEU A 264 -9.04 4.09 -21.37
N LEU A 265 -8.12 5.04 -21.25
CA LEU A 265 -8.34 6.31 -20.55
C LEU A 265 -8.79 7.45 -21.48
N HIS A 266 -8.96 7.17 -22.78
CA HIS A 266 -9.45 8.18 -23.72
C HIS A 266 -10.92 8.52 -23.43
N PRO A 267 -11.31 9.82 -23.37
CA PRO A 267 -12.66 10.21 -22.95
C PRO A 267 -13.79 9.59 -23.76
N LEU A 268 -13.59 9.34 -25.06
CA LEU A 268 -14.56 8.73 -25.96
C LEU A 268 -14.35 7.20 -26.08
N TRP A 269 -13.13 6.79 -26.44
CA TRP A 269 -12.80 5.38 -26.69
C TRP A 269 -12.83 4.53 -25.43
N GLY A 270 -12.39 5.08 -24.29
CA GLY A 270 -12.45 4.38 -23.00
C GLY A 270 -13.88 4.12 -22.54
N ARG A 271 -14.80 5.11 -22.73
CA ARG A 271 -16.23 4.92 -22.41
C ARG A 271 -16.89 3.90 -23.32
N LEU A 272 -16.57 3.95 -24.62
CA LEU A 272 -17.08 2.95 -25.56
C LEU A 272 -16.57 1.54 -25.21
N ALA A 273 -15.28 1.43 -24.87
CA ALA A 273 -14.70 0.18 -24.41
C ALA A 273 -15.39 -0.35 -23.14
N ALA A 274 -15.66 0.52 -22.15
CA ALA A 274 -16.37 0.14 -20.94
C ALA A 274 -17.80 -0.36 -21.23
N PHE A 275 -18.49 0.34 -22.11
CA PHE A 275 -19.85 -0.04 -22.55
C PHE A 275 -19.88 -1.38 -23.32
N LEU A 276 -18.79 -1.78 -23.95
CA LEU A 276 -18.70 -3.06 -24.67
C LEU A 276 -18.14 -4.19 -23.80
N VAL A 277 -17.07 -3.93 -23.04
CA VAL A 277 -16.34 -4.98 -22.29
C VAL A 277 -17.16 -5.49 -21.11
N ILE A 278 -17.80 -4.61 -20.36
CA ILE A 278 -18.57 -5.02 -19.18
C ILE A 278 -19.78 -5.91 -19.58
N PRO A 279 -20.66 -5.50 -20.51
CA PRO A 279 -21.73 -6.38 -20.97
C PRO A 279 -21.25 -7.66 -21.65
N ALA A 280 -20.15 -7.60 -22.42
CA ALA A 280 -19.55 -8.78 -23.02
C ALA A 280 -19.04 -9.76 -21.96
N GLY A 281 -18.43 -9.26 -20.90
CA GLY A 281 -18.03 -10.04 -19.72
C GLY A 281 -19.22 -10.71 -19.03
N CYS A 282 -20.31 -9.97 -18.84
CA CYS A 282 -21.55 -10.52 -18.28
C CYS A 282 -22.14 -11.64 -19.16
N VAL A 283 -22.21 -11.42 -20.48
CA VAL A 283 -22.73 -12.43 -21.42
C VAL A 283 -21.82 -13.67 -21.44
N LEU A 284 -20.52 -13.49 -21.47
CA LEU A 284 -19.55 -14.58 -21.45
C LEU A 284 -19.63 -15.38 -20.14
N GLY A 285 -19.71 -14.70 -18.99
CA GLY A 285 -19.85 -15.36 -17.69
C GLY A 285 -21.16 -16.15 -17.58
N ALA A 286 -22.26 -15.56 -18.01
CA ALA A 286 -23.54 -16.25 -18.06
C ALA A 286 -23.49 -17.47 -19.00
N ALA A 287 -22.90 -17.34 -20.17
CA ALA A 287 -22.80 -18.45 -21.17
C ALA A 287 -21.92 -19.59 -20.60
N LEU A 288 -20.76 -19.30 -20.01
CA LEU A 288 -19.90 -20.30 -19.39
C LEU A 288 -20.58 -21.00 -18.21
N GLY A 289 -21.24 -20.24 -17.35
CA GLY A 289 -21.98 -20.77 -16.23
C GLY A 289 -23.19 -21.61 -16.62
N MET A 290 -23.93 -21.19 -17.66
CA MET A 290 -25.05 -21.99 -18.24
C MET A 290 -24.53 -23.25 -18.91
N MET A 291 -23.39 -23.21 -19.60
CA MET A 291 -22.79 -24.40 -20.21
C MET A 291 -22.41 -25.43 -19.17
N THR A 292 -21.68 -25.05 -18.13
CA THR A 292 -21.23 -25.96 -17.08
C THR A 292 -22.36 -26.41 -16.17
N GLY A 293 -23.19 -25.51 -15.67
CA GLY A 293 -24.34 -25.83 -14.85
C GLY A 293 -25.45 -26.55 -15.58
N GLY A 294 -25.67 -26.21 -16.87
CA GLY A 294 -26.62 -26.88 -17.74
C GLY A 294 -26.30 -28.36 -18.02
N LEU A 295 -25.00 -28.67 -18.15
CA LEU A 295 -24.54 -30.09 -18.24
C LEU A 295 -24.92 -30.88 -17.00
N VAL A 296 -24.70 -30.31 -15.81
CA VAL A 296 -25.06 -30.95 -14.54
C VAL A 296 -26.58 -31.10 -14.43
N LEU A 297 -27.34 -30.07 -14.73
CA LEU A 297 -28.78 -30.08 -14.72
C LEU A 297 -29.33 -31.16 -15.69
N PHE A 298 -28.79 -31.25 -16.90
CA PHE A 298 -29.16 -32.25 -17.88
C PHE A 298 -28.88 -33.67 -17.37
N ALA A 299 -27.69 -33.92 -16.80
CA ALA A 299 -27.32 -35.21 -16.20
C ALA A 299 -28.28 -35.60 -15.05
N VAL A 300 -28.62 -34.66 -14.19
CA VAL A 300 -29.53 -34.85 -13.06
C VAL A 300 -30.94 -35.18 -13.57
N LEU A 301 -31.46 -34.45 -14.55
CA LEU A 301 -32.78 -34.71 -15.15
C LEU A 301 -32.82 -36.05 -15.89
N ALA A 302 -31.72 -36.47 -16.53
CA ALA A 302 -31.64 -37.77 -17.19
C ALA A 302 -31.69 -38.94 -16.19
N TRP A 303 -31.22 -38.78 -14.98
CA TRP A 303 -31.24 -39.78 -13.90
C TRP A 303 -32.60 -39.89 -13.18
N ALA A 304 -33.42 -38.86 -13.22
CA ALA A 304 -34.69 -38.80 -12.49
C ALA A 304 -35.65 -39.98 -12.83
N PRO A 305 -35.85 -40.42 -14.09
CA PRO A 305 -36.68 -41.58 -14.43
C PRO A 305 -36.16 -42.88 -13.85
N ASP A 306 -34.84 -43.11 -13.85
CA ASP A 306 -34.20 -44.34 -13.31
C ASP A 306 -34.38 -44.41 -11.79
N LEU A 307 -34.21 -43.28 -11.11
CA LEU A 307 -34.45 -43.17 -9.67
C LEU A 307 -35.91 -43.48 -9.31
N LYS A 308 -36.87 -42.98 -10.11
CA LYS A 308 -38.30 -43.23 -9.92
C LYS A 308 -38.66 -44.70 -10.16
N ALA A 309 -38.01 -45.33 -11.13
CA ALA A 309 -38.19 -46.76 -11.43
C ALA A 309 -37.60 -47.68 -10.31
N ALA A 310 -36.44 -47.29 -9.77
CA ALA A 310 -35.76 -48.03 -8.70
C ALA A 310 -36.53 -47.96 -7.35
N TYR A 311 -37.21 -46.84 -7.08
CA TYR A 311 -37.95 -46.61 -5.84
C TYR A 311 -39.43 -46.23 -6.13
N PRO A 312 -40.25 -47.21 -6.49
CA PRO A 312 -41.65 -46.92 -6.79
C PRO A 312 -42.42 -46.56 -5.50
N GLY A 313 -43.05 -45.36 -5.49
CA GLY A 313 -43.84 -44.88 -4.36
C GLY A 313 -43.73 -43.38 -4.11
N PRO A 314 -44.44 -42.83 -3.14
CA PRO A 314 -44.47 -41.35 -2.90
C PRO A 314 -43.14 -40.75 -2.64
N LEU A 315 -42.25 -41.44 -1.92
CA LEU A 315 -40.88 -40.98 -1.59
C LEU A 315 -40.00 -40.93 -2.84
N GLY A 316 -40.03 -41.96 -3.69
CA GLY A 316 -39.28 -41.99 -4.95
C GLY A 316 -39.73 -40.91 -5.92
N SER A 317 -41.04 -40.65 -6.02
CA SER A 317 -41.61 -39.58 -6.81
C SER A 317 -41.19 -38.19 -6.30
N LEU A 318 -41.24 -37.98 -4.99
CA LEU A 318 -40.74 -36.74 -4.37
C LEU A 318 -39.27 -36.52 -4.66
N ALA A 319 -38.43 -37.54 -4.55
CA ALA A 319 -37.01 -37.44 -4.83
C ALA A 319 -36.74 -37.17 -6.30
N ALA A 320 -37.36 -37.89 -7.22
CA ALA A 320 -37.10 -37.79 -8.65
C ALA A 320 -37.74 -36.53 -9.32
N ASP A 321 -38.99 -36.20 -8.93
CA ASP A 321 -39.74 -35.15 -9.60
C ASP A 321 -39.58 -33.75 -8.97
N ALA A 322 -39.08 -33.70 -7.69
CA ALA A 322 -38.90 -32.42 -6.98
C ALA A 322 -37.49 -32.17 -6.48
N LEU A 323 -36.94 -33.04 -5.60
CA LEU A 323 -35.67 -32.77 -4.94
C LEU A 323 -34.51 -32.81 -5.91
N LEU A 324 -34.45 -33.79 -6.81
CA LEU A 324 -33.34 -33.94 -7.75
C LEU A 324 -33.28 -32.80 -8.78
N PRO A 325 -34.39 -32.42 -9.44
CA PRO A 325 -34.44 -31.24 -10.31
C PRO A 325 -34.11 -29.95 -9.57
N ALA A 326 -34.65 -29.75 -8.36
CA ALA A 326 -34.30 -28.56 -7.55
C ALA A 326 -32.83 -28.43 -7.27
N PHE A 327 -32.18 -29.54 -6.90
CA PHE A 327 -30.73 -29.60 -6.72
C PHE A 327 -29.99 -29.24 -8.02
N GLY A 328 -30.37 -29.79 -9.14
CA GLY A 328 -29.82 -29.49 -10.47
C GLY A 328 -29.90 -27.99 -10.82
N TRP A 329 -31.03 -27.36 -10.55
CA TRP A 329 -31.23 -25.93 -10.76
C TRP A 329 -30.33 -25.08 -9.82
N VAL A 330 -30.19 -25.45 -8.55
CA VAL A 330 -29.34 -24.75 -7.62
C VAL A 330 -27.88 -24.80 -8.07
N VAL A 331 -27.40 -25.98 -8.49
CA VAL A 331 -26.04 -26.14 -9.03
C VAL A 331 -25.83 -25.33 -10.31
N ALA A 332 -26.81 -25.31 -11.21
CA ALA A 332 -26.74 -24.53 -12.44
C ALA A 332 -26.62 -23.02 -12.15
N LEU A 333 -27.43 -22.52 -11.21
CA LEU A 333 -27.41 -21.12 -10.79
C LEU A 333 -26.10 -20.74 -10.11
N LEU A 334 -25.58 -21.62 -9.23
CA LEU A 334 -24.32 -21.41 -8.55
C LEU A 334 -23.14 -21.38 -9.53
N SER A 335 -23.15 -22.27 -10.53
CA SER A 335 -22.16 -22.26 -11.62
C SER A 335 -22.16 -20.93 -12.38
N MET A 336 -23.34 -20.40 -12.69
CA MET A 336 -23.47 -19.14 -13.40
C MET A 336 -22.92 -17.97 -12.57
N ILE A 337 -23.25 -17.91 -11.28
CA ILE A 337 -22.75 -16.86 -10.38
C ILE A 337 -21.22 -16.96 -10.24
N SER A 338 -20.68 -18.18 -10.08
CA SER A 338 -19.24 -18.39 -9.95
C SER A 338 -18.48 -17.97 -11.20
N ALA A 339 -19.00 -18.28 -12.40
CA ALA A 339 -18.39 -17.87 -13.66
C ALA A 339 -18.43 -16.35 -13.86
N LEU A 340 -19.52 -15.68 -13.50
CA LEU A 340 -19.62 -14.23 -13.50
C LEU A 340 -18.59 -13.62 -12.54
N TYR A 341 -18.50 -14.14 -11.33
CA TYR A 341 -17.55 -13.65 -10.33
C TYR A 341 -16.10 -13.78 -10.80
N ALA A 342 -15.76 -14.91 -11.42
CA ALA A 342 -14.41 -15.14 -11.96
C ALA A 342 -14.04 -14.12 -13.04
N ILE A 343 -14.99 -13.76 -13.93
CA ILE A 343 -14.74 -12.74 -14.96
C ILE A 343 -14.59 -11.36 -14.35
N PHE A 344 -15.43 -10.98 -13.39
CA PHE A 344 -15.29 -9.69 -12.72
C PHE A 344 -14.01 -9.58 -11.91
N SER A 345 -13.60 -10.66 -11.19
CA SER A 345 -12.32 -10.70 -10.50
C SER A 345 -11.14 -10.54 -11.47
N PHE A 346 -11.19 -11.17 -12.63
CA PHE A 346 -10.18 -10.98 -13.67
C PHE A 346 -10.11 -9.53 -14.18
N LEU A 347 -11.26 -8.88 -14.41
CA LEU A 347 -11.31 -7.46 -14.81
C LEU A 347 -10.78 -6.53 -13.69
N GLU A 348 -11.00 -6.87 -12.43
CA GLU A 348 -10.47 -6.17 -11.27
C GLU A 348 -8.95 -6.33 -11.18
N ASP A 349 -8.44 -7.56 -11.23
CA ASP A 349 -7.02 -7.89 -11.14
C ASP A 349 -6.18 -7.25 -12.27
N THR A 350 -6.77 -7.11 -13.47
CA THR A 350 -6.13 -6.38 -14.58
C THR A 350 -6.15 -4.86 -14.40
N GLY A 351 -6.81 -4.35 -13.35
CA GLY A 351 -7.00 -2.93 -13.10
C GLY A 351 -7.95 -2.24 -14.08
N TYR A 352 -8.70 -3.01 -14.88
CA TYR A 352 -9.64 -2.46 -15.85
C TYR A 352 -10.78 -1.69 -15.17
N LEU A 353 -11.35 -2.24 -14.08
CA LEU A 353 -12.43 -1.59 -13.34
C LEU A 353 -11.98 -0.27 -12.70
N ALA A 354 -10.75 -0.17 -12.23
CA ALA A 354 -10.17 1.09 -11.69
C ALA A 354 -10.08 2.18 -12.77
N ARG A 355 -9.71 1.80 -14.01
CA ARG A 355 -9.68 2.72 -15.17
C ARG A 355 -11.08 3.20 -15.57
N VAL A 356 -12.05 2.30 -15.54
CA VAL A 356 -13.46 2.64 -15.81
C VAL A 356 -14.00 3.59 -14.74
N ALA A 357 -13.72 3.31 -13.45
CA ALA A 357 -14.12 4.18 -12.35
C ALA A 357 -13.55 5.60 -12.52
N TYR A 358 -12.25 5.73 -12.85
CA TYR A 358 -11.62 7.02 -13.14
C TYR A 358 -12.32 7.80 -14.28
N LEU A 359 -12.73 7.10 -15.35
CA LEU A 359 -13.46 7.73 -16.47
C LEU A 359 -14.88 8.16 -16.09
N MET A 360 -15.51 7.48 -15.14
CA MET A 360 -16.87 7.80 -14.66
C MET A 360 -16.83 8.93 -13.63
N ASP A 361 -15.76 9.08 -12.87
CA ASP A 361 -15.60 10.12 -11.85
C ASP A 361 -15.35 11.52 -12.47
N SER A 362 -15.05 11.57 -13.76
CA SER A 362 -14.87 12.82 -14.53
C SER A 362 -16.20 13.43 -15.04
N PHE A 363 -17.37 12.99 -14.48
CA PHE A 363 -18.69 13.58 -14.71
C PHE A 363 -19.08 14.48 -13.55
#